data_ba9caf860014570044acb9afc5b3784f
#
_entry.id   ba9caf860014570044acb9afc5b3784f
#
_cell.length_a   1.000
_cell.length_b   1.000
_cell.length_c   1.000
_cell.angle_alpha   90.00
_cell.angle_beta   90.00
_cell.angle_gamma   90.00
#
_symmetry.space_group_name_H-M   'P 1'
#
loop_
_entity.id
_entity.type
_entity.pdbx_description
1 polymer ?
#
loop_
_entity_poly.entity_id
_entity_poly.type
_entity_poly.pdbx_seq_one_letter_code
_entity_poly.pdbx_strand_id
1 'polypeptide(L)'
;LNTLNYIQTHYATKILNEDMHNNCIFPIRYLSKLFKSYMGVTLSNYINIYRINRSIELMQDTNLTLTEIALQVGFKDSQHYSKVFGSVINATPSQYRKTFL
;
A
#
# COMPACT_ATOMS: atom_id res chain seq x y z
N LEU A 1 -12.35 -0.40 12.38
CA LEU A 1 -12.98 0.51 11.42
C LEU A 1 -13.18 -0.19 10.09
N ASN A 2 -14.30 0.08 9.44
CA ASN A 2 -14.58 -0.45 8.11
C ASN A 2 -13.51 -0.06 7.09
N THR A 3 -12.95 1.15 7.23
CA THR A 3 -11.89 1.64 6.35
C THR A 3 -10.64 0.77 6.45
N LEU A 4 -10.20 0.44 7.66
CA LEU A 4 -9.01 -0.41 7.84
C LEU A 4 -9.27 -1.82 7.30
N ASN A 5 -10.43 -2.38 7.57
CA ASN A 5 -10.79 -3.70 7.05
C ASN A 5 -10.81 -3.71 5.52
N TYR A 6 -11.35 -2.66 4.93
CA TYR A 6 -11.39 -2.54 3.47
C TYR A 6 -9.98 -2.52 2.88
N ILE A 7 -9.08 -1.73 3.47
CA ILE A 7 -7.69 -1.65 2.99
C ILE A 7 -7.00 -3.00 3.11
N GLN A 8 -7.14 -3.67 4.25
CA GLN A 8 -6.50 -4.96 4.48
C GLN A 8 -7.01 -6.04 3.52
N THR A 9 -8.25 -5.92 3.08
CA THR A 9 -8.86 -6.88 2.16
C THR A 9 -8.57 -6.54 0.70
N HIS A 10 -8.52 -5.24 0.37
CA HIS A 10 -8.49 -4.78 -1.03
C HIS A 10 -7.21 -4.02 -1.40
N TYR A 11 -6.16 -4.09 -0.60
CA TYR A 11 -4.92 -3.33 -0.85
C TYR A 11 -4.32 -3.62 -2.23
N ALA A 12 -4.51 -4.81 -2.75
CA ALA A 12 -3.93 -5.23 -4.03
C ALA A 12 -4.74 -4.76 -5.24
N THR A 13 -5.91 -4.22 -5.03
CA THR A 13 -6.73 -3.66 -6.09
C THR A 13 -6.63 -2.15 -6.08
N LYS A 14 -7.13 -1.50 -7.13
CA LYS A 14 -7.18 -0.06 -7.18
C LYS A 14 -8.23 0.43 -6.18
N ILE A 15 -7.77 1.13 -5.13
CA ILE A 15 -8.66 1.69 -4.12
C ILE A 15 -8.94 3.15 -4.50
N LEU A 16 -10.16 3.42 -4.94
CA LEU A 16 -10.61 4.75 -5.33
C LEU A 16 -11.40 5.39 -4.19
N ASN A 17 -11.38 6.72 -4.15
CA ASN A 17 -12.15 7.46 -3.15
C ASN A 17 -13.64 7.11 -3.21
N GLU A 18 -14.18 6.94 -4.41
CA GLU A 18 -15.59 6.56 -4.60
C GLU A 18 -15.88 5.18 -4.03
N ASP A 19 -14.95 4.23 -4.21
CA ASP A 19 -15.13 2.89 -3.65
C ASP A 19 -15.12 2.94 -2.12
N MET A 20 -14.24 3.73 -1.54
CA MET A 20 -14.19 3.96 -0.11
C MET A 20 -15.50 4.59 0.37
N HIS A 21 -16.01 5.58 -0.36
CA HIS A 21 -17.26 6.24 -0.02
C HIS A 21 -18.44 5.27 -0.07
N ASN A 22 -18.48 4.39 -1.07
CA ASN A 22 -19.58 3.42 -1.22
C ASN A 22 -19.58 2.38 -0.11
N ASN A 23 -18.45 2.12 0.50
CA ASN A 23 -18.32 1.13 1.56
C ASN A 23 -18.32 1.74 2.97
N CYS A 24 -18.53 3.06 3.08
CA CYS A 24 -18.52 3.78 4.34
C CYS A 24 -19.72 4.71 4.40
N ILE A 25 -20.17 4.99 5.63
CA ILE A 25 -21.36 5.82 5.87
C ILE A 25 -21.07 7.30 5.59
N PHE A 26 -19.84 7.74 5.81
CA PHE A 26 -19.48 9.15 5.79
C PHE A 26 -18.84 9.57 4.46
N PRO A 27 -18.93 10.87 4.07
CA PRO A 27 -18.22 11.38 2.89
C PRO A 27 -16.72 11.15 2.99
N ILE A 28 -16.07 10.92 1.84
CA ILE A 28 -14.64 10.60 1.79
C ILE A 28 -13.77 11.69 2.40
N ARG A 29 -14.15 12.97 2.25
CA ARG A 29 -13.40 14.07 2.87
C ARG A 29 -13.35 13.94 4.38
N TYR A 30 -14.49 13.60 4.97
CA TYR A 30 -14.61 13.43 6.41
C TYR A 30 -13.77 12.24 6.87
N LEU A 31 -13.87 11.14 6.14
CA LEU A 31 -13.10 9.93 6.43
C LEU A 31 -11.60 10.17 6.35
N SER A 32 -11.15 10.92 5.34
CA SER A 32 -9.73 11.23 5.18
C SER A 32 -9.20 12.05 6.34
N LYS A 33 -9.94 13.06 6.77
CA LYS A 33 -9.58 13.89 7.92
C LYS A 33 -9.55 13.07 9.20
N LEU A 34 -10.58 12.25 9.40
CA LEU A 34 -10.70 11.42 10.58
C LEU A 34 -9.57 10.39 10.62
N PHE A 35 -9.27 9.77 9.48
CA PHE A 35 -8.18 8.79 9.36
C PHE A 35 -6.85 9.42 9.76
N LYS A 36 -6.52 10.58 9.20
CA LYS A 36 -5.26 11.26 9.53
C LYS A 36 -5.20 11.64 11.01
N SER A 37 -6.32 12.07 11.58
CA SER A 37 -6.39 12.45 12.98
C SER A 37 -6.09 11.27 13.89
N TYR A 38 -6.61 10.08 13.61
CA TYR A 38 -6.40 8.90 14.43
C TYR A 38 -5.12 8.16 14.13
N MET A 39 -4.74 8.06 12.86
CA MET A 39 -3.62 7.23 12.44
C MET A 39 -2.31 7.99 12.30
N GLY A 40 -2.36 9.31 12.27
CA GLY A 40 -1.16 10.14 12.10
C GLY A 40 -0.61 10.21 10.69
N VAL A 41 -1.19 9.49 9.75
CA VAL A 41 -0.81 9.50 8.33
C VAL A 41 -2.04 9.61 7.46
N THR A 42 -1.86 10.09 6.22
CA THR A 42 -2.97 10.16 5.28
C THR A 42 -3.42 8.76 4.88
N LEU A 43 -4.65 8.66 4.42
CA LEU A 43 -5.19 7.39 3.93
C LEU A 43 -4.35 6.83 2.77
N SER A 44 -3.97 7.69 1.83
CA SER A 44 -3.12 7.27 0.70
C SER A 44 -1.77 6.73 1.16
N ASN A 45 -1.13 7.40 2.12
CA ASN A 45 0.14 6.94 2.67
C ASN A 45 -0.02 5.61 3.41
N TYR A 46 -1.10 5.44 4.14
CA TYR A 46 -1.36 4.19 4.84
C TYR A 46 -1.49 3.04 3.84
N ILE A 47 -2.24 3.24 2.77
CA ILE A 47 -2.40 2.21 1.72
C ILE A 47 -1.05 1.86 1.12
N ASN A 48 -0.24 2.87 0.80
CA ASN A 48 1.09 2.64 0.24
C ASN A 48 2.01 1.89 1.21
N ILE A 49 2.01 2.27 2.48
CA ILE A 49 2.81 1.60 3.50
C ILE A 49 2.36 0.14 3.64
N TYR A 50 1.07 -0.11 3.63
CA TYR A 50 0.55 -1.47 3.72
C TYR A 50 1.00 -2.31 2.52
N ARG A 51 0.89 -1.76 1.30
CA ARG A 51 1.35 -2.45 0.09
C ARG A 51 2.84 -2.76 0.14
N ILE A 52 3.66 -1.81 0.59
CA ILE A 52 5.11 -2.00 0.70
C ILE A 52 5.42 -3.10 1.72
N ASN A 53 4.78 -3.11 2.87
CA ASN A 53 4.99 -4.15 3.87
C ASN A 53 4.61 -5.54 3.32
N ARG A 54 3.52 -5.64 2.59
CA ARG A 54 3.14 -6.90 1.95
C ARG A 54 4.15 -7.32 0.88
N SER A 55 4.71 -6.35 0.14
CA SER A 55 5.72 -6.66 -0.86
C SER A 55 6.98 -7.27 -0.24
N ILE A 56 7.38 -6.77 0.93
CA ILE A 56 8.53 -7.31 1.65
C ILE A 56 8.28 -8.75 2.07
N GLU A 57 7.09 -9.06 2.56
CA GLU A 57 6.74 -10.44 2.88
C GLU A 57 6.84 -11.35 1.65
N LEU A 58 6.38 -10.88 0.50
CA LEU A 58 6.49 -11.65 -0.74
C LEU A 58 7.93 -11.83 -1.19
N MET A 59 8.79 -10.83 -0.97
CA MET A 59 10.22 -10.98 -1.24
C MET A 59 10.84 -12.12 -0.43
N GLN A 60 10.43 -12.27 0.82
CA GLN A 60 10.95 -13.29 1.72
C GLN A 60 10.42 -14.68 1.38
N ASP A 61 9.13 -14.78 1.11
CA ASP A 61 8.42 -16.05 1.07
C ASP A 61 8.27 -16.62 -0.33
N THR A 62 8.69 -15.90 -1.36
CA THR A 62 8.51 -16.34 -2.75
C THR A 62 9.75 -16.07 -3.59
N ASN A 63 9.77 -16.70 -4.78
CA ASN A 63 10.78 -16.44 -5.81
C ASN A 63 10.25 -15.48 -6.89
N LEU A 64 9.17 -14.77 -6.59
CA LEU A 64 8.60 -13.82 -7.55
C LEU A 64 9.60 -12.71 -7.87
N THR A 65 9.56 -12.24 -9.11
CA THR A 65 10.34 -11.07 -9.51
C THR A 65 9.76 -9.83 -8.85
N LEU A 66 10.56 -8.77 -8.76
CA LEU A 66 10.10 -7.51 -8.20
C LEU A 66 8.94 -6.91 -9.00
N THR A 67 8.95 -7.09 -10.32
CA THR A 67 7.84 -6.64 -11.17
C THR A 67 6.56 -7.40 -10.84
N GLU A 68 6.65 -8.70 -10.68
CA GLU A 68 5.50 -9.52 -10.29
C GLU A 68 4.97 -9.11 -8.93
N ILE A 69 5.86 -8.89 -7.97
CA ILE A 69 5.49 -8.45 -6.63
C ILE A 69 4.78 -7.10 -6.68
N ALA A 70 5.33 -6.14 -7.45
CA ALA A 70 4.74 -4.81 -7.58
C ALA A 70 3.29 -4.89 -8.04
N LEU A 71 3.03 -5.67 -9.08
CA LEU A 71 1.67 -5.83 -9.61
C LEU A 71 0.77 -6.56 -8.63
N GLN A 72 1.29 -7.57 -7.96
CA GLN A 72 0.51 -8.39 -7.04
C GLN A 72 0.03 -7.60 -5.81
N VAL A 73 0.83 -6.65 -5.33
CA VAL A 73 0.44 -5.83 -4.19
C VAL A 73 -0.32 -4.56 -4.58
N GLY A 74 -0.58 -4.35 -5.88
CA GLY A 74 -1.50 -3.31 -6.32
C GLY A 74 -0.89 -2.08 -6.95
N PHE A 75 0.42 -2.06 -7.24
CA PHE A 75 1.02 -0.96 -7.98
C PHE A 75 0.80 -1.15 -9.48
N LYS A 76 0.73 -0.03 -10.20
CA LYS A 76 0.45 -0.10 -11.64
C LYS A 76 1.63 -0.63 -12.46
N ASP A 77 2.85 -0.43 -11.96
CA ASP A 77 4.07 -0.90 -12.61
C ASP A 77 5.22 -0.91 -11.61
N SER A 78 6.37 -1.44 -12.05
CA SER A 78 7.55 -1.54 -11.19
C SER A 78 8.19 -0.20 -10.89
N GLN A 79 8.04 0.79 -11.78
CA GLN A 79 8.60 2.13 -11.54
C GLN A 79 7.86 2.83 -10.41
N HIS A 80 6.55 2.78 -10.42
CA HIS A 80 5.73 3.34 -9.35
C HIS A 80 6.03 2.64 -8.02
N TYR A 81 6.13 1.32 -8.05
CA TYR A 81 6.49 0.53 -6.88
C TYR A 81 7.85 0.97 -6.32
N SER A 82 8.87 1.08 -7.16
CA SER A 82 10.22 1.48 -6.72
C SER A 82 10.23 2.87 -6.10
N LYS A 83 9.48 3.80 -6.68
CA LYS A 83 9.38 5.16 -6.16
C LYS A 83 8.76 5.18 -4.78
N VAL A 84 7.65 4.49 -4.60
CA VAL A 84 6.96 4.44 -3.30
C VAL A 84 7.80 3.67 -2.29
N PHE A 85 8.40 2.56 -2.69
CA PHE A 85 9.30 1.78 -1.84
C PHE A 85 10.42 2.65 -1.31
N GLY A 86 11.06 3.42 -2.19
CA GLY A 86 12.14 4.31 -1.81
C GLY A 86 11.71 5.38 -0.81
N SER A 87 10.51 5.91 -0.97
CA SER A 87 10.00 6.93 -0.05
C SER A 87 9.68 6.36 1.35
N VAL A 88 9.30 5.10 1.41
CA VAL A 88 8.93 4.45 2.69
C VAL A 88 10.15 3.83 3.37
N ILE A 89 11.02 3.16 2.62
CA ILE A 89 12.10 2.32 3.15
C ILE A 89 13.47 2.99 3.06
N ASN A 90 13.64 4.00 2.21
CA ASN A 90 14.93 4.67 1.92
C ASN A 90 15.95 3.75 1.24
N ALA A 91 15.48 2.80 0.46
CA ALA A 91 16.31 1.93 -0.36
C ALA A 91 15.47 1.46 -1.54
N THR A 92 16.12 0.99 -2.59
CA THR A 92 15.38 0.39 -3.70
C THR A 92 14.92 -1.01 -3.31
N PRO A 93 13.84 -1.53 -3.94
CA PRO A 93 13.43 -2.90 -3.69
C PRO A 93 14.55 -3.92 -3.96
N SER A 94 15.31 -3.70 -5.03
CA SER A 94 16.43 -4.57 -5.38
C SER A 94 17.53 -4.57 -4.32
N GLN A 95 17.90 -3.39 -3.84
CA GLN A 95 18.90 -3.26 -2.79
C GLN A 95 18.42 -3.91 -1.49
N TYR A 96 17.18 -3.68 -1.13
CA TYR A 96 16.60 -4.25 0.08
C TYR A 96 16.62 -5.77 0.03
N ARG A 97 16.15 -6.34 -1.08
CA ARG A 97 16.11 -7.79 -1.24
C ARG A 97 17.51 -8.40 -1.17
N LYS A 98 18.48 -7.76 -1.81
CA LYS A 98 19.86 -8.24 -1.84
C LYS A 98 20.55 -8.14 -0.48
N THR A 99 20.31 -7.06 0.26
CA THR A 99 21.02 -6.78 1.51
C THR A 99 20.42 -7.50 2.71
N PHE A 100 19.10 -7.56 2.80
CA PHE A 100 18.43 -8.02 4.02
C PHE A 100 17.75 -9.39 3.86
N LEU A 101 17.68 -9.89 2.66
CA LEU A 101 17.02 -11.15 2.38
C LEU A 101 17.92 -12.08 1.58
#